data_5e31b93471cc38fcbb4ff3da9beb348d
#
_entry.id   5e31b93471cc38fcbb4ff3da9beb348d
#
_cell.length_a   1.000
_cell.length_b   1.000
_cell.length_c   1.000
_cell.angle_alpha   90.00
_cell.angle_beta   90.00
_cell.angle_gamma   90.00
#
_symmetry.space_group_name_H-M   'P 1'
#
loop_
_entity.id
_entity.type
_entity.pdbx_description
1 polymer ?
#
loop_
_entity_poly.entity_id
_entity_poly.type
_entity_poly.pdbx_seq_one_letter_code
_entity_poly.pdbx_strand_id
1 'polypeptide(L)'
;MTHCFMMPRTNALWLAIASLLFATSTLSSRSAMADFRLCNNTSSRVGIAIGYKDAEGWTTEGWWNLAGRSCDTLLRGTLVARFYYIYGIDYDHGGEWSGKAYMCTRDKEFTIRGIEDCLARGYDRTGFFEVDTGEQKSWTVQLTESAEQAAQQPLPQYTPLIPPNGGQPGLPQLPLAPRSPGR
;
A
#
# COMPACT_ATOMS: atom_id res chain seq x y z
N MET A 1 4.89 80.84 25.95
CA MET A 1 4.48 80.32 24.64
C MET A 1 4.68 78.81 24.67
N THR A 2 3.64 78.05 24.98
CA THR A 2 3.72 76.62 25.21
C THR A 2 3.05 75.93 24.04
N HIS A 3 3.83 75.23 23.18
CA HIS A 3 3.30 74.48 22.06
C HIS A 3 2.93 73.09 22.54
N CYS A 4 1.64 72.81 22.57
CA CYS A 4 1.09 71.45 22.81
C CYS A 4 1.12 70.67 21.48
N PHE A 5 1.95 69.64 21.43
CA PHE A 5 2.02 68.74 20.27
C PHE A 5 0.97 67.64 20.40
N MET A 6 -0.02 67.68 19.53
CA MET A 6 -1.13 66.74 19.45
C MET A 6 -0.70 65.59 18.59
N MET A 7 -0.42 64.43 19.21
CA MET A 7 -0.14 63.17 18.50
C MET A 7 -1.42 62.55 17.92
N PRO A 8 -1.42 62.06 16.68
CA PRO A 8 -2.58 61.40 16.09
C PRO A 8 -2.76 60.00 16.64
N ARG A 9 -3.95 59.70 17.13
CA ARG A 9 -4.43 58.46 17.74
C ARG A 9 -4.66 57.31 16.77
N THR A 10 -4.15 57.33 15.52
CA THR A 10 -4.53 56.39 14.45
C THR A 10 -3.64 55.13 14.37
N ASN A 11 -2.49 55.08 15.04
CA ASN A 11 -1.56 53.93 14.89
C ASN A 11 -1.83 52.73 15.80
N ALA A 12 -2.62 52.90 16.86
CA ALA A 12 -2.92 51.82 17.80
C ALA A 12 -3.89 50.76 17.22
N LEU A 13 -4.79 51.17 16.35
CA LEU A 13 -5.80 50.30 15.76
C LEU A 13 -5.21 49.35 14.71
N TRP A 14 -4.23 49.80 13.94
CA TRP A 14 -3.56 48.98 12.93
C TRP A 14 -2.65 47.90 13.54
N LEU A 15 -2.01 48.19 14.66
CA LEU A 15 -1.17 47.19 15.37
C LEU A 15 -2.00 46.09 16.02
N ALA A 16 -3.21 46.42 16.47
CA ALA A 16 -4.12 45.42 17.05
C ALA A 16 -4.70 44.46 16.00
N ILE A 17 -4.98 44.91 14.78
CA ILE A 17 -5.48 44.09 13.67
C ILE A 17 -4.37 43.15 13.13
N ALA A 18 -3.14 43.66 13.02
CA ALA A 18 -1.99 42.83 12.58
C ALA A 18 -1.68 41.68 13.58
N SER A 19 -1.83 41.92 14.88
CA SER A 19 -1.64 40.87 15.91
C SER A 19 -2.72 39.82 15.89
N LEU A 20 -3.96 40.13 15.52
CA LEU A 20 -5.09 39.20 15.46
C LEU A 20 -5.01 38.27 14.27
N LEU A 21 -4.40 38.68 13.14
CA LEU A 21 -4.23 37.85 11.94
C LEU A 21 -3.10 36.81 12.09
N PHE A 22 -2.16 37.03 13.01
CA PHE A 22 -1.05 36.06 13.25
C PHE A 22 -1.42 34.93 14.20
N ALA A 23 -2.50 35.03 14.96
CA ALA A 23 -2.91 34.04 15.97
C ALA A 23 -3.77 32.89 15.41
N THR A 24 -4.19 32.92 14.14
CA THR A 24 -5.10 31.90 13.56
C THR A 24 -4.41 30.82 12.75
N SER A 25 -3.08 30.80 12.66
CA SER A 25 -2.34 29.66 12.09
C SER A 25 -2.21 28.54 13.11
N THR A 26 -3.33 28.02 13.62
CA THR A 26 -3.33 26.71 14.29
C THR A 26 -3.03 25.68 13.23
N LEU A 27 -1.76 25.25 13.16
CA LEU A 27 -1.38 24.04 12.44
C LEU A 27 -2.23 22.92 13.02
N SER A 28 -3.26 22.52 12.29
CA SER A 28 -3.96 21.26 12.54
C SER A 28 -2.94 20.15 12.24
N SER A 29 -2.16 19.79 13.26
CA SER A 29 -1.36 18.57 13.23
C SER A 29 -2.35 17.42 13.06
N ARG A 30 -2.55 16.98 11.82
CA ARG A 30 -3.19 15.69 11.57
C ARG A 30 -2.27 14.68 12.24
N SER A 31 -2.72 14.09 13.34
CA SER A 31 -2.06 12.93 13.91
C SER A 31 -1.96 11.92 12.79
N ALA A 32 -0.75 11.67 12.29
CA ALA A 32 -0.50 10.55 11.40
C ALA A 32 -0.94 9.32 12.19
N MET A 33 -2.04 8.68 11.78
CA MET A 33 -2.49 7.46 12.41
C MET A 33 -1.39 6.42 12.14
N ALA A 34 -0.78 5.96 13.21
CA ALA A 34 0.22 4.92 13.18
C ALA A 34 -0.52 3.59 13.06
N ASP A 35 -0.61 3.04 11.86
CA ASP A 35 -1.41 1.84 11.55
C ASP A 35 -0.64 0.92 10.61
N PHE A 36 -0.94 -0.37 10.64
CA PHE A 36 -0.57 -1.29 9.57
C PHE A 36 -1.74 -1.39 8.59
N ARG A 37 -1.51 -0.93 7.37
CA ARG A 37 -2.51 -0.91 6.31
C ARG A 37 -2.12 -1.86 5.17
N LEU A 38 -3.11 -2.36 4.47
CA LEU A 38 -2.92 -3.09 3.23
C LEU A 38 -3.83 -2.50 2.15
N CYS A 39 -3.25 -2.26 0.98
CA CYS A 39 -3.96 -1.83 -0.22
C CYS A 39 -3.97 -2.97 -1.24
N ASN A 40 -5.14 -3.43 -1.59
CA ASN A 40 -5.36 -4.38 -2.66
C ASN A 40 -5.39 -3.63 -4.00
N ASN A 41 -4.28 -3.67 -4.74
CA ASN A 41 -4.18 -3.05 -6.07
C ASN A 41 -4.59 -3.98 -7.21
N THR A 42 -5.08 -5.18 -6.89
CA THR A 42 -5.65 -6.09 -7.89
C THR A 42 -7.10 -5.72 -8.23
N SER A 43 -7.65 -6.36 -9.22
CA SER A 43 -9.08 -6.26 -9.56
C SER A 43 -9.95 -7.22 -8.75
N SER A 44 -9.35 -8.22 -8.10
CA SER A 44 -10.02 -9.30 -7.37
C SER A 44 -10.37 -8.92 -5.94
N ARG A 45 -11.33 -9.62 -5.38
CA ARG A 45 -11.53 -9.67 -3.92
C ARG A 45 -10.46 -10.56 -3.31
N VAL A 46 -9.86 -10.11 -2.20
CA VAL A 46 -8.81 -10.86 -1.52
C VAL A 46 -9.13 -11.06 -0.04
N GLY A 47 -8.75 -12.21 0.49
CA GLY A 47 -8.73 -12.48 1.92
C GLY A 47 -7.31 -12.34 2.45
N ILE A 48 -7.14 -11.64 3.55
CA ILE A 48 -5.83 -11.33 4.14
C ILE A 48 -5.77 -11.86 5.56
N ALA A 49 -4.66 -12.50 5.90
CA ALA A 49 -4.27 -12.81 7.27
C ALA A 49 -2.93 -12.12 7.57
N ILE A 50 -2.75 -11.71 8.82
CA ILE A 50 -1.53 -11.08 9.33
C ILE A 50 -0.96 -11.86 10.51
N GLY A 51 0.37 -11.97 10.56
CA GLY A 51 1.10 -12.50 11.69
C GLY A 51 2.10 -11.48 12.23
N TYR A 52 2.29 -11.45 13.53
CA TYR A 52 3.25 -10.57 14.19
C TYR A 52 3.62 -11.09 15.58
N LYS A 53 4.65 -10.49 16.17
CA LYS A 53 5.04 -10.81 17.54
C LYS A 53 4.91 -9.55 18.40
N ASP A 54 4.09 -9.64 19.42
CA ASP A 54 3.92 -8.61 20.45
C ASP A 54 4.58 -9.02 21.78
N ALA A 55 4.31 -8.27 22.86
CA ALA A 55 4.83 -8.57 24.20
C ALA A 55 4.28 -9.90 24.77
N GLU A 56 3.14 -10.37 24.29
CA GLU A 56 2.49 -11.61 24.70
C GLU A 56 2.95 -12.82 23.87
N GLY A 57 3.65 -12.59 22.76
CA GLY A 57 4.18 -13.63 21.88
C GLY A 57 3.69 -13.52 20.45
N TRP A 58 3.76 -14.65 19.72
CA TRP A 58 3.29 -14.74 18.35
C TRP A 58 1.77 -14.74 18.28
N THR A 59 1.24 -13.97 17.32
CA THR A 59 -0.19 -13.88 17.02
C THR A 59 -0.39 -13.94 15.52
N THR A 60 -1.43 -14.66 15.09
CA THR A 60 -1.96 -14.59 13.73
C THR A 60 -3.44 -14.24 13.78
N GLU A 61 -3.85 -13.36 12.89
CA GLU A 61 -5.24 -12.87 12.79
C GLU A 61 -5.70 -12.90 11.33
N GLY A 62 -6.96 -13.11 11.11
CA GLY A 62 -7.63 -13.14 9.81
C GLY A 62 -9.13 -13.37 10.00
N TRP A 63 -9.95 -13.16 9.02
CA TRP A 63 -9.65 -12.70 7.67
C TRP A 63 -10.16 -11.29 7.48
N TRP A 64 -9.34 -10.43 6.87
CA TRP A 64 -9.82 -9.17 6.29
C TRP A 64 -10.17 -9.41 4.84
N ASN A 65 -11.40 -9.08 4.46
CA ASN A 65 -11.88 -9.24 3.09
C ASN A 65 -11.88 -7.88 2.38
N LEU A 66 -10.93 -7.68 1.47
CA LEU A 66 -10.78 -6.43 0.75
C LEU A 66 -11.31 -6.57 -0.68
N ALA A 67 -12.16 -5.63 -1.09
CA ALA A 67 -12.55 -5.51 -2.49
C ALA A 67 -11.36 -5.12 -3.37
N GLY A 68 -11.45 -5.39 -4.66
CA GLY A 68 -10.47 -4.91 -5.63
C GLY A 68 -10.31 -3.38 -5.56
N ARG A 69 -9.10 -2.88 -5.70
CA ARG A 69 -8.76 -1.44 -5.67
C ARG A 69 -9.13 -0.73 -4.35
N SER A 70 -9.14 -1.44 -3.24
CA SER A 70 -9.43 -0.88 -1.92
C SER A 70 -8.28 -1.07 -0.93
N CYS A 71 -8.29 -0.27 0.13
CA CYS A 71 -7.34 -0.38 1.23
C CYS A 71 -8.10 -0.55 2.56
N ASP A 72 -7.52 -1.30 3.49
CA ASP A 72 -8.03 -1.41 4.85
C ASP A 72 -6.89 -1.33 5.87
N THR A 73 -7.24 -1.03 7.12
CA THR A 73 -6.33 -1.03 8.26
C THR A 73 -6.43 -2.37 8.97
N LEU A 74 -5.37 -3.16 8.89
CA LEU A 74 -5.32 -4.47 9.54
C LEU A 74 -5.03 -4.35 11.04
N LEU A 75 -4.08 -3.49 11.41
CA LEU A 75 -3.77 -3.21 12.82
C LEU A 75 -3.82 -1.71 13.07
N ARG A 76 -4.51 -1.31 14.13
CA ARG A 76 -4.63 0.10 14.55
C ARG A 76 -3.62 0.42 15.63
N GLY A 77 -3.07 1.62 15.58
CA GLY A 77 -2.10 2.11 16.55
C GLY A 77 -0.66 1.85 16.14
N THR A 78 0.27 2.31 16.98
CA THR A 78 1.70 2.24 16.73
C THR A 78 2.17 0.79 16.56
N LEU A 79 2.89 0.51 15.49
CA LEU A 79 3.47 -0.80 15.26
C LEU A 79 4.45 -1.18 16.38
N VAL A 80 4.30 -2.39 16.88
CA VAL A 80 5.05 -2.91 18.05
C VAL A 80 6.21 -3.82 17.66
N ALA A 81 6.28 -4.23 16.39
CA ALA A 81 7.31 -5.10 15.86
C ALA A 81 7.96 -4.49 14.62
N ARG A 82 9.17 -4.93 14.30
CA ARG A 82 9.82 -4.63 13.02
C ARG A 82 9.30 -5.51 11.90
N PHE A 83 9.09 -6.79 12.16
CA PHE A 83 8.68 -7.78 11.16
C PHE A 83 7.20 -8.13 11.33
N TYR A 84 6.48 -8.05 10.22
CA TYR A 84 5.10 -8.50 10.06
C TYR A 84 5.04 -9.55 8.95
N TYR A 85 4.04 -10.39 8.98
CA TYR A 85 3.90 -11.51 8.06
C TYR A 85 2.52 -11.47 7.46
N ILE A 86 2.44 -11.60 6.15
CA ILE A 86 1.17 -11.50 5.41
C ILE A 86 0.95 -12.78 4.62
N TYR A 87 -0.29 -13.24 4.62
CA TYR A 87 -0.81 -14.24 3.71
C TYR A 87 -2.07 -13.68 3.04
N GLY A 88 -2.20 -13.88 1.73
CA GLY A 88 -3.33 -13.42 0.95
C GLY A 88 -3.86 -14.51 0.04
N ILE A 89 -5.18 -14.53 -0.16
CA ILE A 89 -5.89 -15.43 -1.09
C ILE A 89 -6.68 -14.58 -2.07
N ASP A 90 -6.60 -14.89 -3.36
CA ASP A 90 -7.47 -14.32 -4.38
C ASP A 90 -8.74 -15.19 -4.51
N TYR A 91 -9.89 -14.59 -4.19
CA TYR A 91 -11.18 -15.30 -4.22
C TYR A 91 -11.79 -15.39 -5.63
N ASP A 92 -11.41 -14.51 -6.54
CA ASP A 92 -12.08 -14.40 -7.84
C ASP A 92 -11.33 -15.14 -8.96
N HIS A 93 -9.98 -15.16 -8.91
CA HIS A 93 -9.16 -15.80 -9.93
C HIS A 93 -8.35 -16.99 -9.39
N GLY A 94 -8.36 -17.19 -8.08
CA GLY A 94 -7.48 -18.15 -7.41
C GLY A 94 -6.03 -17.65 -7.33
N GLY A 95 -5.21 -18.42 -6.62
CA GLY A 95 -3.83 -18.03 -6.31
C GLY A 95 -3.70 -17.39 -4.93
N GLU A 96 -2.46 -17.21 -4.54
CA GLU A 96 -2.13 -16.72 -3.20
C GLU A 96 -0.87 -15.88 -3.19
N TRP A 97 -0.78 -15.02 -2.20
CA TRP A 97 0.45 -14.34 -1.80
C TRP A 97 0.95 -15.00 -0.53
N SER A 98 1.93 -15.86 -0.67
CA SER A 98 2.46 -16.71 0.40
C SER A 98 3.98 -16.57 0.52
N GLY A 99 4.56 -17.24 1.52
CA GLY A 99 6.00 -17.25 1.76
C GLY A 99 6.44 -18.43 2.63
N LYS A 100 7.61 -18.28 3.25
CA LYS A 100 8.27 -19.36 3.97
C LYS A 100 8.16 -19.28 5.50
N ALA A 101 7.54 -18.23 6.03
CA ALA A 101 7.26 -18.10 7.46
C ALA A 101 5.94 -18.83 7.77
N TYR A 102 6.04 -20.00 8.40
CA TYR A 102 4.86 -20.81 8.67
C TYR A 102 4.17 -20.39 9.96
N MET A 103 2.86 -20.12 9.88
CA MET A 103 2.01 -19.71 10.98
C MET A 103 0.67 -20.46 10.95
N CYS A 104 -0.11 -20.36 12.02
CA CYS A 104 -1.39 -21.04 12.12
C CYS A 104 -2.53 -20.18 11.57
N THR A 105 -3.42 -20.80 10.76
CA THR A 105 -4.64 -20.20 10.25
C THR A 105 -5.83 -21.14 10.41
N ARG A 106 -7.03 -20.66 10.08
CA ARG A 106 -8.23 -21.47 9.89
C ARG A 106 -9.22 -20.76 8.96
N ASP A 107 -10.23 -21.48 8.47
CA ASP A 107 -11.18 -20.99 7.46
C ASP A 107 -12.04 -19.80 7.92
N LYS A 108 -12.41 -19.73 9.21
CA LYS A 108 -13.23 -18.64 9.75
C LYS A 108 -12.35 -17.55 10.34
N GLU A 109 -12.93 -16.38 10.59
CA GLU A 109 -12.29 -15.31 11.33
C GLU A 109 -11.60 -15.83 12.60
N PHE A 110 -10.38 -15.39 12.85
CA PHE A 110 -9.55 -15.94 13.92
C PHE A 110 -8.57 -14.92 14.51
N THR A 111 -8.27 -15.16 15.78
CA THR A 111 -7.06 -14.69 16.47
C THR A 111 -6.42 -15.91 17.12
N ILE A 112 -5.25 -16.32 16.66
CA ILE A 112 -4.54 -17.49 17.14
C ILE A 112 -3.25 -17.08 17.81
N ARG A 113 -3.06 -17.47 19.07
CA ARG A 113 -1.80 -17.28 19.81
C ARG A 113 -0.88 -18.45 19.62
N GLY A 114 0.41 -18.16 19.36
CA GLY A 114 1.46 -19.14 19.07
C GLY A 114 1.41 -19.64 17.64
N ILE A 115 2.58 -19.98 17.10
CA ILE A 115 2.76 -20.48 15.73
C ILE A 115 3.22 -21.93 15.68
N GLU A 116 3.41 -22.54 16.86
CA GLU A 116 3.87 -23.92 16.97
C GLU A 116 2.69 -24.88 16.90
N ASP A 117 2.97 -26.10 16.42
CA ASP A 117 2.06 -27.25 16.43
C ASP A 117 0.65 -26.98 15.86
N CYS A 118 0.55 -26.16 14.80
CA CYS A 118 -0.73 -25.76 14.22
C CYS A 118 -1.66 -26.93 13.98
N LEU A 119 -1.19 -27.97 13.30
CA LEU A 119 -2.01 -29.15 12.96
C LEU A 119 -2.48 -29.91 14.21
N ALA A 120 -1.60 -30.11 15.20
CA ALA A 120 -1.95 -30.79 16.44
C ALA A 120 -2.99 -30.00 17.27
N ARG A 121 -3.03 -28.68 17.09
CA ARG A 121 -3.98 -27.75 17.72
C ARG A 121 -5.28 -27.57 16.91
N GLY A 122 -5.42 -28.27 15.76
CA GLY A 122 -6.60 -28.17 14.89
C GLY A 122 -6.65 -26.95 13.99
N TYR A 123 -5.49 -26.38 13.65
CA TYR A 123 -5.33 -25.26 12.73
C TYR A 123 -4.57 -25.71 11.48
N ASP A 124 -4.69 -24.93 10.41
CA ASP A 124 -3.87 -25.10 9.22
C ASP A 124 -2.48 -24.48 9.44
N ARG A 125 -1.48 -25.06 8.76
CA ARG A 125 -0.12 -24.54 8.75
C ARG A 125 0.11 -23.83 7.42
N THR A 126 0.11 -22.50 7.44
CA THR A 126 0.09 -21.64 6.25
C THR A 126 1.39 -20.85 6.13
N GLY A 127 1.90 -20.68 4.92
CA GLY A 127 3.11 -19.92 4.63
C GLY A 127 2.84 -18.45 4.43
N PHE A 128 3.45 -17.57 5.21
CA PHE A 128 3.35 -16.12 5.14
C PHE A 128 4.62 -15.52 4.54
N PHE A 129 4.51 -14.44 3.78
CA PHE A 129 5.67 -13.66 3.38
C PHE A 129 5.99 -12.58 4.43
N GLU A 130 7.27 -12.28 4.58
CA GLU A 130 7.75 -11.33 5.57
C GLU A 130 7.72 -9.89 5.02
N VAL A 131 7.35 -8.96 5.89
CA VAL A 131 7.37 -7.52 5.67
C VAL A 131 8.27 -6.88 6.73
N ASP A 132 9.44 -6.38 6.32
CA ASP A 132 10.33 -5.59 7.20
C ASP A 132 9.89 -4.11 7.16
N THR A 133 9.37 -3.62 8.27
CA THR A 133 8.94 -2.22 8.40
C THR A 133 10.08 -1.26 8.74
N GLY A 134 11.30 -1.77 8.98
CA GLY A 134 12.45 -0.95 9.39
C GLY A 134 12.22 -0.19 10.71
N GLU A 135 11.43 -0.76 11.64
CA GLU A 135 11.02 -0.15 12.92
C GLU A 135 10.16 1.11 12.78
N GLN A 136 9.54 1.30 11.63
CA GLN A 136 8.60 2.41 11.43
C GLN A 136 7.35 2.22 12.28
N LYS A 137 6.72 3.33 12.65
CA LYS A 137 5.51 3.31 13.51
C LYS A 137 4.23 3.05 12.74
N SER A 138 4.28 3.18 11.42
CA SER A 138 3.18 2.87 10.50
C SER A 138 3.74 2.27 9.21
N TRP A 139 2.95 1.43 8.56
CA TRP A 139 3.33 0.78 7.30
C TRP A 139 2.13 0.55 6.39
N THR A 140 2.38 0.55 5.08
CA THR A 140 1.36 0.18 4.10
C THR A 140 1.93 -0.82 3.11
N VAL A 141 1.33 -2.00 3.05
CA VAL A 141 1.62 -3.02 2.05
C VAL A 141 0.77 -2.77 0.81
N GLN A 142 1.39 -2.88 -0.37
CA GLN A 142 0.72 -2.83 -1.67
C GLN A 142 0.65 -4.25 -2.23
N LEU A 143 -0.54 -4.84 -2.28
CA LEU A 143 -0.77 -6.12 -2.91
C LEU A 143 -1.05 -5.90 -4.40
N THR A 144 -0.22 -6.48 -5.24
CA THR A 144 -0.35 -6.40 -6.71
C THR A 144 -0.65 -7.77 -7.27
N GLU A 145 -1.04 -7.86 -8.54
CA GLU A 145 -1.26 -9.15 -9.22
C GLU A 145 -0.06 -10.08 -8.99
N SER A 146 -0.33 -11.35 -8.70
CA SER A 146 0.75 -12.34 -8.59
C SER A 146 1.41 -12.56 -9.97
N ALA A 147 2.66 -13.04 -9.99
CA ALA A 147 3.35 -13.29 -11.25
C ALA A 147 2.59 -14.31 -12.13
N GLU A 148 1.89 -15.25 -11.53
CA GLU A 148 1.06 -16.24 -12.24
C GLU A 148 -0.19 -15.60 -12.84
N GLN A 149 -0.86 -14.69 -12.12
CA GLN A 149 -2.01 -13.95 -12.62
C GLN A 149 -1.62 -12.97 -13.72
N ALA A 150 -0.49 -12.27 -13.56
CA ALA A 150 0.03 -11.37 -14.59
C ALA A 150 0.35 -12.10 -15.90
N ALA A 151 0.83 -13.34 -15.84
CA ALA A 151 1.12 -14.17 -17.00
C ALA A 151 -0.16 -14.67 -17.72
N GLN A 152 -1.28 -14.71 -17.06
CA GLN A 152 -2.59 -15.13 -17.60
C GLN A 152 -3.39 -13.99 -18.21
N GLN A 153 -3.00 -12.73 -17.99
CA GLN A 153 -3.68 -11.59 -18.59
C GLN A 153 -3.41 -11.58 -20.10
N PRO A 154 -4.45 -11.51 -20.95
CA PRO A 154 -4.28 -11.33 -22.38
C PRO A 154 -3.46 -10.05 -22.62
N LEU A 155 -2.44 -10.14 -23.44
CA LEU A 155 -1.68 -8.95 -23.84
C LEU A 155 -2.69 -7.91 -24.37
N PRO A 156 -2.52 -6.62 -24.04
CA PRO A 156 -3.34 -5.57 -24.59
C PRO A 156 -3.38 -5.73 -26.11
N GLN A 157 -4.56 -6.00 -26.66
CA GLN A 157 -4.73 -6.09 -28.12
C GLN A 157 -4.42 -4.69 -28.66
N TYR A 158 -3.25 -4.54 -29.25
CA TYR A 158 -2.93 -3.35 -30.02
C TYR A 158 -3.85 -3.33 -31.23
N THR A 159 -4.91 -2.57 -31.17
CA THR A 159 -5.72 -2.24 -32.34
C THR A 159 -4.93 -1.21 -33.13
N PRO A 160 -4.38 -1.54 -34.30
CA PRO A 160 -3.71 -0.54 -35.13
C PRO A 160 -4.74 0.54 -35.46
N LEU A 161 -4.44 1.79 -35.11
CA LEU A 161 -5.21 2.93 -35.60
C LEU A 161 -5.02 2.98 -37.11
N ILE A 162 -5.97 2.42 -37.86
CA ILE A 162 -6.01 2.55 -39.29
C ILE A 162 -6.34 4.03 -39.57
N PRO A 163 -5.42 4.79 -40.19
CA PRO A 163 -5.71 6.16 -40.55
C PRO A 163 -6.89 6.19 -41.56
N PRO A 164 -7.77 7.18 -41.50
CA PRO A 164 -8.99 7.24 -42.33
C PRO A 164 -8.72 7.43 -43.84
N ASN A 165 -7.50 7.54 -44.28
CA ASN A 165 -7.12 7.64 -45.67
C ASN A 165 -6.14 6.50 -46.03
N GLY A 166 -6.62 5.59 -46.90
CA GLY A 166 -5.97 4.34 -47.33
C GLY A 166 -4.60 4.42 -47.97
N GLY A 167 -3.63 4.93 -47.23
CA GLY A 167 -2.19 4.80 -47.59
C GLY A 167 -1.65 3.57 -46.85
N GLN A 168 -1.17 2.57 -47.62
CA GLN A 168 -0.44 1.43 -47.08
C GLN A 168 0.81 1.93 -46.30
N PRO A 169 0.99 1.50 -45.05
CA PRO A 169 2.25 1.75 -44.36
C PRO A 169 3.36 0.96 -45.04
N GLY A 170 4.35 1.65 -45.55
CA GLY A 170 5.55 1.01 -46.08
C GLY A 170 6.19 0.17 -44.96
N LEU A 171 6.44 -1.10 -45.23
CA LEU A 171 7.19 -1.98 -44.35
C LEU A 171 8.56 -1.37 -44.05
N PRO A 172 8.99 -1.29 -42.79
CA PRO A 172 10.37 -0.92 -42.47
C PRO A 172 11.31 -1.92 -43.10
N GLN A 173 12.13 -1.46 -44.03
CA GLN A 173 13.20 -2.30 -44.59
C GLN A 173 14.25 -2.52 -43.51
N LEU A 174 14.41 -3.77 -43.10
CA LEU A 174 15.55 -4.21 -42.28
C LEU A 174 16.83 -3.94 -43.02
N PRO A 175 17.87 -3.37 -42.38
CA PRO A 175 19.19 -3.22 -42.99
C PRO A 175 19.75 -4.60 -43.36
N LEU A 176 20.17 -4.76 -44.62
CA LEU A 176 20.86 -5.95 -45.07
C LEU A 176 22.17 -6.11 -44.31
N ALA A 177 22.35 -7.27 -43.69
CA ALA A 177 23.59 -7.63 -43.04
C ALA A 177 24.75 -7.63 -44.05
N PRO A 178 25.97 -7.15 -43.70
CA PRO A 178 27.12 -7.17 -44.57
C PRO A 178 27.55 -8.61 -44.89
N ARG A 179 27.73 -8.91 -46.20
CA ARG A 179 28.29 -10.18 -46.66
C ARG A 179 29.73 -10.32 -46.17
N SER A 180 29.99 -11.42 -45.45
CA SER A 180 31.37 -11.83 -45.17
C SER A 180 32.13 -12.18 -46.45
N PRO A 181 33.36 -11.72 -46.61
CA PRO A 181 34.20 -12.17 -47.72
C PRO A 181 34.63 -13.62 -47.50
N GLY A 182 34.35 -14.45 -48.51
CA GLY A 182 34.75 -15.85 -48.51
C GLY A 182 36.28 -16.01 -48.60
N ARG A 183 36.71 -17.09 -47.94
CA ARG A 183 38.00 -17.70 -48.12
C ARG A 183 37.83 -19.13 -48.63
#